data_397f0c7bf18e85b727cb6072d04100ac
#
_entry.id   397f0c7bf18e85b727cb6072d04100ac
#
_cell.length_a   1.000
_cell.length_b   1.000
_cell.length_c   1.000
_cell.angle_alpha   90.00
_cell.angle_beta   90.00
_cell.angle_gamma   90.00
#
_symmetry.space_group_name_H-M   'P 1'
#
loop_
_entity.id
_entity.type
_entity.pdbx_description
1 polymer ?
#
loop_
_entity_poly.entity_id
_entity_poly.type
_entity_poly.pdbx_seq_one_letter_code
_entity_poly.pdbx_strand_id
1 'polypeptide(L)'
;MSYEREQRRLESLLHEVLDDDRLSMSSDSEAGSDIEPTDPSPDDIQNSDSEEELSDREASSNNSAFYLGKDKSTKWSKEPHRQSVRTRNFNIVTQLPGPKRAISSEKDPLGIWRHFFDDTIIKIIVEYTNQYIASVKNNYARETYAKQTDFKEVYCLIGLLLLAGVKKSNHLNAEELFRTDGGSVEIFRLSMSAQRFQFLLRSLRFDDGTTRVQRKELDKICHIREIFEKFVQNCKNSYTLSAFVTINEKLEAFRGRCSFRQYIPNKPNPYGIKIHALCDAKMFYTFNMEIYPGKQPDAGPYAQDNSGLAVVQRLCEPIFNTGRNVTTDNWYTSIPLAEALLEKGLTTVGTIRKNKREIPPDFNILRGRTVKSSMFGFRDNMVLVSNVPKASKNVLLISTMHNDAKPMVVFYAMLNVSTINSQVIHTANNQNSKLKRRQFIEDLAMKLIEPHLRERQMQLHLPRSMRQRLSEILKIDDVPGAAGSSRNGRCFECGWKKNRKTKYTCHKCKNYLS
;
A
#
# COMPACT_ATOMS: atom_id res chain seq x y z
N MET A 1 17.91 17.55 7.49
CA MET A 1 19.24 16.88 7.40
C MET A 1 19.27 15.47 8.01
N SER A 2 18.50 15.16 9.04
CA SER A 2 18.46 13.81 9.66
C SER A 2 17.73 12.76 8.80
N TYR A 3 16.60 13.10 8.23
CA TYR A 3 15.74 12.18 7.48
C TYR A 3 16.38 11.64 6.18
N GLU A 4 17.03 12.51 5.40
CA GLU A 4 17.69 12.11 4.14
C GLU A 4 18.94 11.23 4.36
N ARG A 5 19.63 11.41 5.49
CA ARG A 5 20.78 10.59 5.89
C ARG A 5 20.33 9.19 6.29
N GLU A 6 19.24 9.11 7.01
CA GLU A 6 18.60 7.86 7.45
C GLU A 6 18.05 7.07 6.26
N GLN A 7 17.49 7.74 5.29
CA GLN A 7 16.93 7.11 4.10
C GLN A 7 18.00 6.51 3.18
N ARG A 8 19.15 7.19 3.01
CA ARG A 8 20.30 6.65 2.27
C ARG A 8 20.91 5.42 2.96
N ARG A 9 20.87 5.36 4.27
CA ARG A 9 21.32 4.22 5.05
C ARG A 9 20.42 2.99 4.87
N LEU A 10 19.11 3.18 4.79
CA LEU A 10 18.14 2.12 4.49
C LEU A 10 18.31 1.55 3.10
N GLU A 11 18.59 2.41 2.16
CA GLU A 11 18.86 2.04 0.78
C GLU A 11 20.16 1.21 0.67
N SER A 12 21.17 1.59 1.44
CA SER A 12 22.44 0.85 1.54
C SER A 12 22.23 -0.54 2.15
N LEU A 13 21.48 -0.65 3.23
CA LEU A 13 21.19 -1.92 3.91
C LEU A 13 20.28 -2.85 3.08
N LEU A 14 19.35 -2.30 2.33
CA LEU A 14 18.54 -3.08 1.39
C LEU A 14 19.39 -3.60 0.22
N HIS A 15 20.39 -2.82 -0.20
CA HIS A 15 21.38 -3.21 -1.21
C HIS A 15 22.29 -4.32 -0.69
N GLU A 16 22.72 -4.22 0.57
CA GLU A 16 23.59 -5.19 1.23
C GLU A 16 22.91 -6.56 1.41
N VAL A 17 21.64 -6.58 1.79
CA VAL A 17 20.81 -7.81 1.88
C VAL A 17 20.52 -8.43 0.50
N LEU A 18 20.57 -7.64 -0.57
CA LEU A 18 20.36 -8.11 -1.95
C LEU A 18 21.67 -8.46 -2.66
N ASP A 19 22.81 -7.93 -2.21
CA ASP A 19 24.14 -8.19 -2.79
C ASP A 19 24.86 -9.37 -2.11
N ASP A 20 24.50 -9.75 -0.88
CA ASP A 20 25.03 -10.96 -0.21
C ASP A 20 24.68 -12.27 -0.95
N ASP A 21 23.69 -12.24 -1.84
CA ASP A 21 23.37 -13.34 -2.76
C ASP A 21 24.40 -13.55 -3.90
N ARG A 22 25.41 -12.66 -4.05
CA ARG A 22 26.45 -12.81 -5.09
C ARG A 22 27.54 -13.83 -4.77
N LEU A 23 27.63 -14.28 -3.53
CA LEU A 23 28.71 -15.17 -3.11
C LEU A 23 28.33 -16.65 -3.01
N SER A 24 27.11 -17.08 -3.31
CA SER A 24 26.68 -18.47 -3.19
C SER A 24 25.89 -19.06 -4.36
N MET A 25 25.77 -18.38 -5.49
CA MET A 25 25.05 -18.91 -6.67
C MET A 25 25.94 -18.89 -7.89
N SER A 26 26.71 -19.98 -8.06
CA SER A 26 27.21 -20.37 -9.36
C SER A 26 26.05 -20.86 -10.22
N SER A 27 25.89 -20.23 -11.38
CA SER A 27 25.23 -20.70 -12.60
C SER A 27 23.79 -21.27 -12.48
N ASP A 28 22.82 -20.40 -12.64
CA ASP A 28 21.74 -20.65 -13.60
C ASP A 28 21.43 -19.34 -14.32
N SER A 29 21.93 -19.26 -15.53
CA SER A 29 21.74 -18.15 -16.45
C SER A 29 20.36 -18.25 -17.08
N GLU A 30 19.33 -17.67 -16.44
CA GLU A 30 18.20 -17.18 -17.22
C GLU A 30 18.67 -15.94 -17.95
N ALA A 31 18.89 -16.08 -19.25
CA ALA A 31 19.14 -15.00 -20.18
C ALA A 31 17.88 -14.10 -20.26
N GLY A 32 17.73 -13.26 -19.26
CA GLY A 32 16.87 -12.10 -19.33
C GLY A 32 17.57 -11.06 -20.17
N SER A 33 17.13 -10.85 -21.41
CA SER A 33 17.58 -9.77 -22.27
C SER A 33 17.74 -8.49 -21.46
N ASP A 34 18.94 -7.90 -21.51
CA ASP A 34 19.25 -6.57 -20.99
C ASP A 34 18.37 -5.53 -21.72
N ILE A 35 17.19 -5.32 -21.21
CA ILE A 35 16.39 -4.14 -21.57
C ILE A 35 16.97 -3.03 -20.69
N GLU A 36 17.81 -2.20 -21.29
CA GLU A 36 18.19 -0.92 -20.71
C GLU A 36 16.90 -0.21 -20.23
N PRO A 37 16.95 0.52 -19.11
CA PRO A 37 15.82 1.32 -18.67
C PRO A 37 15.49 2.28 -19.82
N THR A 38 14.36 2.07 -20.47
CA THR A 38 13.84 3.01 -21.47
C THR A 38 13.75 4.36 -20.78
N ASP A 39 14.42 5.37 -21.34
CA ASP A 39 14.24 6.75 -20.93
C ASP A 39 12.75 7.05 -20.84
N PRO A 40 12.31 7.76 -19.79
CA PRO A 40 10.91 8.13 -19.66
C PRO A 40 10.44 8.81 -20.92
N SER A 41 9.27 8.42 -21.42
CA SER A 41 8.70 9.07 -22.60
C SER A 41 8.54 10.58 -22.35
N PRO A 42 8.56 11.44 -23.38
CA PRO A 42 8.39 12.88 -23.23
C PRO A 42 7.15 13.27 -22.43
N ASP A 43 6.12 12.42 -22.40
CA ASP A 43 4.91 12.62 -21.60
C ASP A 43 5.13 12.35 -20.09
N ASP A 44 6.09 11.49 -19.72
CA ASP A 44 6.43 11.18 -18.33
C ASP A 44 7.36 12.23 -17.70
N ILE A 45 8.15 12.96 -18.51
CA ILE A 45 9.09 14.00 -18.04
C ILE A 45 8.39 15.31 -17.67
N GLN A 46 7.13 15.52 -18.08
CA GLN A 46 6.40 16.76 -17.84
C GLN A 46 5.91 16.97 -16.39
N ASN A 47 6.42 16.23 -15.43
CA ASN A 47 6.12 16.43 -14.01
C ASN A 47 7.05 17.39 -13.26
N SER A 48 7.93 18.10 -13.96
CA SER A 48 8.66 19.21 -13.35
C SER A 48 7.75 20.45 -13.33
N ASP A 49 7.58 21.05 -12.17
CA ASP A 49 7.03 22.41 -11.98
C ASP A 49 7.99 23.48 -12.53
N SER A 50 8.61 23.23 -13.68
CA SER A 50 9.30 24.28 -14.42
C SER A 50 8.22 25.21 -14.97
N GLU A 51 8.03 26.32 -14.29
CA GLU A 51 7.24 27.44 -14.79
C GLU A 51 7.98 27.97 -16.03
N GLU A 52 7.56 27.52 -17.23
CA GLU A 52 7.98 28.21 -18.47
C GLU A 52 7.45 29.63 -18.39
N GLU A 53 8.36 30.59 -18.28
CA GLU A 53 8.06 32.01 -18.45
C GLU A 53 7.56 32.23 -19.87
N LEU A 54 6.25 32.24 -20.02
CA LEU A 54 5.59 32.65 -21.24
C LEU A 54 5.81 34.18 -21.38
N SER A 55 6.57 34.60 -22.39
CA SER A 55 6.79 35.98 -22.73
C SER A 55 5.49 36.80 -22.74
N ASP A 56 5.51 37.93 -22.05
CA ASP A 56 4.42 38.91 -21.95
C ASP A 56 3.98 39.39 -23.36
N ARG A 57 2.99 38.72 -23.92
CA ARG A 57 2.23 39.27 -25.05
C ARG A 57 1.16 40.19 -24.48
N GLU A 58 1.11 41.40 -25.01
CA GLU A 58 0.22 42.47 -24.60
C GLU A 58 -1.25 41.99 -24.56
N ALA A 59 -1.90 42.23 -23.42
CA ALA A 59 -3.32 42.01 -23.27
C ALA A 59 -4.09 42.96 -24.17
N SER A 60 -4.79 42.42 -25.15
CA SER A 60 -5.73 43.23 -25.94
C SER A 60 -6.88 43.65 -25.05
N SER A 61 -6.98 44.92 -24.76
CA SER A 61 -8.07 45.56 -24.03
C SER A 61 -9.34 45.57 -24.90
N ASN A 62 -9.98 44.42 -25.03
CA ASN A 62 -11.29 44.31 -25.66
C ASN A 62 -12.37 44.30 -24.59
N ASN A 63 -13.35 45.19 -24.72
CA ASN A 63 -14.55 45.34 -23.90
C ASN A 63 -15.56 44.18 -24.15
N SER A 64 -15.04 42.95 -24.31
CA SER A 64 -15.87 41.77 -24.59
C SER A 64 -16.45 41.18 -23.28
N ALA A 65 -17.70 40.72 -23.32
CA ALA A 65 -18.39 40.09 -22.18
C ALA A 65 -17.77 38.75 -21.78
N PHE A 66 -16.76 38.26 -22.48
CA PHE A 66 -16.13 36.96 -22.22
C PHE A 66 -14.62 37.03 -22.45
N TYR A 67 -13.90 36.12 -21.77
CA TYR A 67 -12.52 35.76 -22.05
C TYR A 67 -12.47 34.66 -23.10
N LEU A 68 -11.47 34.64 -23.97
CA LEU A 68 -11.32 33.66 -25.02
C LEU A 68 -10.13 32.74 -24.71
N GLY A 69 -10.32 31.42 -24.76
CA GLY A 69 -9.26 30.44 -24.61
C GLY A 69 -8.14 30.60 -25.65
N LYS A 70 -6.95 30.04 -25.39
CA LYS A 70 -5.84 30.02 -26.37
C LYS A 70 -6.23 29.29 -27.66
N ASP A 71 -7.19 28.37 -27.58
CA ASP A 71 -7.79 27.65 -28.72
C ASP A 71 -8.69 28.53 -29.60
N LYS A 72 -8.91 29.79 -29.21
CA LYS A 72 -9.77 30.77 -29.88
C LYS A 72 -11.24 30.32 -30.04
N SER A 73 -11.63 29.22 -29.43
CA SER A 73 -13.00 28.64 -29.49
C SER A 73 -13.68 28.65 -28.13
N THR A 74 -12.97 28.34 -27.06
CA THR A 74 -13.51 28.28 -25.71
C THR A 74 -13.80 29.66 -25.13
N LYS A 75 -15.05 29.95 -24.83
CA LYS A 75 -15.50 31.23 -24.26
C LYS A 75 -15.82 31.09 -22.78
N TRP A 76 -15.26 31.99 -21.97
CA TRP A 76 -15.53 32.09 -20.53
C TRP A 76 -16.18 33.45 -20.25
N SER A 77 -17.44 33.45 -19.85
CA SER A 77 -18.15 34.67 -19.47
C SER A 77 -17.46 35.37 -18.28
N LYS A 78 -17.42 36.66 -18.28
CA LYS A 78 -16.92 37.49 -17.14
C LYS A 78 -17.92 37.51 -15.99
N GLU A 79 -19.18 37.28 -16.29
CA GLU A 79 -20.28 37.26 -15.31
C GLU A 79 -20.91 35.87 -15.20
N PRO A 80 -21.34 35.47 -14.00
CA PRO A 80 -22.02 34.20 -13.78
C PRO A 80 -23.37 34.19 -14.52
N HIS A 81 -23.65 33.12 -15.23
CA HIS A 81 -24.88 32.96 -15.99
C HIS A 81 -26.16 32.95 -15.11
N ARG A 82 -26.03 32.63 -13.81
CA ARG A 82 -27.14 32.63 -12.83
C ARG A 82 -26.58 32.98 -11.45
N GLN A 83 -27.28 33.90 -10.75
CA GLN A 83 -26.91 34.31 -9.39
C GLN A 83 -27.37 33.31 -8.31
N SER A 84 -28.32 32.44 -8.62
CA SER A 84 -28.85 31.44 -7.69
C SER A 84 -28.91 30.08 -8.39
N VAL A 85 -28.04 29.15 -8.01
CA VAL A 85 -28.04 27.77 -8.54
C VAL A 85 -28.51 26.84 -7.44
N ARG A 86 -29.74 26.33 -7.57
CA ARG A 86 -30.17 25.20 -6.76
C ARG A 86 -29.37 23.97 -7.15
N THR A 87 -28.83 23.24 -6.17
CA THR A 87 -28.17 21.96 -6.39
C THR A 87 -29.06 21.03 -7.21
N ARG A 88 -28.57 20.55 -8.33
CA ARG A 88 -29.35 19.65 -9.20
C ARG A 88 -29.59 18.33 -8.47
N ASN A 89 -30.75 17.72 -8.65
CA ASN A 89 -31.15 16.50 -7.94
C ASN A 89 -30.11 15.36 -8.12
N PHE A 90 -29.48 15.25 -9.27
CA PHE A 90 -28.44 14.23 -9.53
C PHE A 90 -27.10 14.52 -8.84
N ASN A 91 -26.88 15.73 -8.30
CA ASN A 91 -25.71 16.08 -7.50
C ASN A 91 -25.99 15.95 -5.99
N ILE A 92 -27.12 15.39 -5.60
CA ILE A 92 -27.45 15.14 -4.20
C ILE A 92 -27.04 13.72 -3.85
N VAL A 93 -26.06 13.58 -2.96
CA VAL A 93 -25.64 12.28 -2.44
C VAL A 93 -26.71 11.76 -1.48
N THR A 94 -27.38 10.70 -1.87
CA THR A 94 -28.47 10.08 -1.08
C THR A 94 -27.98 8.92 -0.21
N GLN A 95 -26.79 8.39 -0.48
CA GLN A 95 -26.20 7.28 0.26
C GLN A 95 -25.51 7.76 1.52
N LEU A 96 -25.85 7.16 2.66
CA LEU A 96 -25.13 7.42 3.92
C LEU A 96 -23.73 6.83 3.86
N PRO A 97 -22.68 7.61 4.21
CA PRO A 97 -21.31 7.10 4.26
C PRO A 97 -21.12 6.17 5.45
N GLY A 98 -20.24 5.18 5.28
CA GLY A 98 -19.91 4.26 6.36
C GLY A 98 -19.71 2.82 5.90
N PRO A 99 -19.44 1.91 6.85
CA PRO A 99 -19.30 0.49 6.56
C PRO A 99 -20.58 -0.07 5.91
N LYS A 100 -20.42 -0.89 4.88
CA LYS A 100 -21.55 -1.58 4.25
C LYS A 100 -22.06 -2.70 5.15
N ARG A 101 -23.32 -3.13 4.92
CA ARG A 101 -24.01 -4.10 5.77
C ARG A 101 -23.21 -5.37 6.06
N ALA A 102 -22.46 -5.88 5.09
CA ALA A 102 -21.66 -7.10 5.23
C ALA A 102 -20.56 -7.01 6.29
N ILE A 103 -20.06 -5.80 6.60
CA ILE A 103 -18.97 -5.57 7.56
C ILE A 103 -19.39 -4.72 8.76
N SER A 104 -20.57 -4.12 8.73
CA SER A 104 -21.02 -3.16 9.76
C SER A 104 -21.22 -3.77 11.13
N SER A 105 -21.49 -5.07 11.22
CA SER A 105 -21.65 -5.79 12.49
C SER A 105 -20.34 -6.33 13.07
N GLU A 106 -19.28 -6.36 12.24
CA GLU A 106 -17.98 -6.88 12.67
C GLU A 106 -17.26 -5.85 13.57
N LYS A 107 -16.82 -6.30 14.74
CA LYS A 107 -16.14 -5.43 15.74
C LYS A 107 -14.73 -5.86 16.02
N ASP A 108 -14.40 -7.11 15.72
CA ASP A 108 -13.06 -7.63 15.91
C ASP A 108 -12.08 -7.08 14.85
N PRO A 109 -10.94 -6.52 15.26
CA PRO A 109 -9.94 -5.99 14.32
C PRO A 109 -9.48 -7.01 13.28
N LEU A 110 -9.28 -8.27 13.66
CA LEU A 110 -8.89 -9.33 12.74
C LEU A 110 -10.02 -9.67 11.77
N GLY A 111 -11.26 -9.80 12.27
CA GLY A 111 -12.45 -10.02 11.44
C GLY A 111 -12.61 -8.93 10.40
N ILE A 112 -12.52 -7.66 10.80
CA ILE A 112 -12.57 -6.51 9.89
C ILE A 112 -11.44 -6.55 8.86
N TRP A 113 -10.20 -6.86 9.28
CA TRP A 113 -9.05 -6.93 8.39
C TRP A 113 -9.20 -8.04 7.34
N ARG A 114 -9.76 -9.21 7.71
CA ARG A 114 -10.03 -10.35 6.81
C ARG A 114 -11.06 -10.03 5.71
N HIS A 115 -11.85 -8.99 5.82
CA HIS A 115 -12.66 -8.50 4.70
C HIS A 115 -11.82 -7.90 3.57
N PHE A 116 -10.60 -7.45 3.85
CA PHE A 116 -9.69 -6.89 2.85
C PHE A 116 -8.71 -7.94 2.32
N PHE A 117 -8.07 -8.68 3.23
CA PHE A 117 -7.24 -9.85 2.95
C PHE A 117 -8.03 -11.11 3.28
N ASP A 118 -8.96 -11.44 2.39
CA ASP A 118 -9.84 -12.60 2.56
C ASP A 118 -9.09 -13.93 2.39
N ASP A 119 -9.75 -15.01 2.78
CA ASP A 119 -9.15 -16.34 2.70
C ASP A 119 -8.79 -16.76 1.27
N THR A 120 -9.39 -16.13 0.25
CA THR A 120 -9.04 -16.37 -1.15
C THR A 120 -7.67 -15.79 -1.48
N ILE A 121 -7.40 -14.53 -1.05
CA ILE A 121 -6.09 -13.89 -1.21
C ILE A 121 -5.02 -14.69 -0.47
N ILE A 122 -5.27 -15.07 0.78
CA ILE A 122 -4.32 -15.86 1.57
C ILE A 122 -4.06 -17.23 0.95
N LYS A 123 -5.11 -17.89 0.41
CA LYS A 123 -4.97 -19.17 -0.31
C LYS A 123 -4.04 -19.04 -1.51
N ILE A 124 -4.21 -18.02 -2.33
CA ILE A 124 -3.36 -17.73 -3.48
C ILE A 124 -1.90 -17.55 -3.03
N ILE A 125 -1.66 -16.79 -1.96
CA ILE A 125 -0.32 -16.57 -1.40
C ILE A 125 0.29 -17.88 -0.93
N VAL A 126 -0.44 -18.70 -0.18
CA VAL A 126 0.03 -20.01 0.31
C VAL A 126 0.35 -20.95 -0.84
N GLU A 127 -0.55 -21.07 -1.81
CA GLU A 127 -0.43 -21.98 -2.94
C GLU A 127 0.80 -21.67 -3.79
N TYR A 128 0.95 -20.44 -4.25
CA TYR A 128 2.07 -20.08 -5.12
C TYR A 128 3.40 -19.93 -4.36
N THR A 129 3.36 -19.58 -3.08
CA THR A 129 4.55 -19.64 -2.22
C THR A 129 5.02 -21.09 -2.07
N ASN A 130 4.12 -22.05 -1.85
CA ASN A 130 4.46 -23.46 -1.78
C ASN A 130 4.95 -24.05 -3.12
N GLN A 131 4.39 -23.60 -4.23
CA GLN A 131 4.90 -23.93 -5.56
C GLN A 131 6.37 -23.52 -5.71
N TYR A 132 6.69 -22.28 -5.32
CA TYR A 132 8.09 -21.79 -5.34
C TYR A 132 8.96 -22.53 -4.33
N ILE A 133 8.51 -22.77 -3.11
CA ILE A 133 9.26 -23.52 -2.10
C ILE A 133 9.61 -24.93 -2.63
N ALA A 134 8.67 -25.61 -3.28
CA ALA A 134 8.91 -26.91 -3.88
C ALA A 134 10.01 -26.87 -4.96
N SER A 135 10.05 -25.81 -5.77
CA SER A 135 11.08 -25.66 -6.83
C SER A 135 12.49 -25.41 -6.28
N VAL A 136 12.64 -24.78 -5.10
CA VAL A 136 13.94 -24.45 -4.51
C VAL A 136 14.35 -25.37 -3.35
N LYS A 137 13.49 -26.30 -2.94
CA LYS A 137 13.71 -27.17 -1.78
C LYS A 137 15.05 -27.90 -1.81
N ASN A 138 15.46 -28.39 -2.97
CA ASN A 138 16.69 -29.14 -3.16
C ASN A 138 17.98 -28.31 -2.99
N ASN A 139 17.87 -26.98 -2.98
CA ASN A 139 19.00 -26.07 -2.78
C ASN A 139 19.35 -25.88 -1.28
N TYR A 140 18.56 -26.48 -0.38
CA TYR A 140 18.73 -26.32 1.06
C TYR A 140 19.17 -27.62 1.71
N ALA A 141 20.28 -27.58 2.47
CA ALA A 141 20.82 -28.75 3.16
C ALA A 141 19.91 -29.32 4.26
N ARG A 142 18.98 -28.55 4.77
CA ARG A 142 18.00 -28.96 5.79
C ARG A 142 16.59 -28.73 5.30
N GLU A 143 15.79 -29.79 5.16
CA GLU A 143 14.38 -29.71 4.76
C GLU A 143 13.54 -28.79 5.66
N THR A 144 13.90 -28.65 6.94
CA THR A 144 13.21 -27.79 7.89
C THR A 144 13.22 -26.31 7.50
N TYR A 145 14.24 -25.85 6.77
CA TYR A 145 14.30 -24.46 6.32
C TYR A 145 13.40 -24.21 5.11
N ALA A 146 13.29 -25.20 4.20
CA ALA A 146 12.48 -25.15 3.00
C ALA A 146 11.15 -25.94 3.16
N LYS A 147 10.62 -26.03 4.37
CA LYS A 147 9.29 -26.60 4.65
C LYS A 147 8.22 -25.78 3.95
N GLN A 148 7.18 -26.43 3.43
CA GLN A 148 5.98 -25.77 2.94
C GLN A 148 5.35 -24.90 4.04
N THR A 149 4.69 -23.84 3.63
CA THR A 149 3.97 -22.92 4.52
C THR A 149 2.46 -23.23 4.51
N ASP A 150 1.76 -22.69 5.50
CA ASP A 150 0.32 -22.82 5.64
C ASP A 150 -0.34 -21.45 5.94
N PHE A 151 -1.66 -21.44 6.02
CA PHE A 151 -2.44 -20.24 6.32
C PHE A 151 -2.00 -19.55 7.62
N LYS A 152 -1.73 -20.34 8.68
CA LYS A 152 -1.39 -19.78 10.00
C LYS A 152 0.00 -19.16 10.00
N GLU A 153 0.95 -19.79 9.31
CA GLU A 153 2.29 -19.25 9.19
C GLU A 153 2.31 -17.98 8.32
N VAL A 154 1.52 -17.92 7.25
CA VAL A 154 1.36 -16.69 6.43
C VAL A 154 0.69 -15.57 7.23
N TYR A 155 -0.37 -15.86 7.99
CA TYR A 155 -0.96 -14.86 8.90
C TYR A 155 0.04 -14.38 9.95
N CYS A 156 0.83 -15.28 10.50
CA CYS A 156 1.88 -14.95 11.45
C CYS A 156 2.94 -14.03 10.80
N LEU A 157 3.40 -14.35 9.61
CA LEU A 157 4.34 -13.53 8.86
C LEU A 157 3.78 -12.12 8.62
N ILE A 158 2.53 -12.00 8.18
CA ILE A 158 1.86 -10.70 7.99
C ILE A 158 1.78 -9.93 9.33
N GLY A 159 1.41 -10.61 10.40
CA GLY A 159 1.39 -10.01 11.75
C GLY A 159 2.75 -9.48 12.18
N LEU A 160 3.82 -10.23 11.94
CA LEU A 160 5.18 -9.79 12.24
C LEU A 160 5.60 -8.58 11.38
N LEU A 161 5.23 -8.53 10.10
CA LEU A 161 5.48 -7.39 9.22
C LEU A 161 4.76 -6.12 9.70
N LEU A 162 3.49 -6.25 10.11
CA LEU A 162 2.74 -5.13 10.69
C LEU A 162 3.39 -4.64 11.99
N LEU A 163 3.84 -5.58 12.83
CA LEU A 163 4.50 -5.26 14.10
C LEU A 163 5.85 -4.56 13.88
N ALA A 164 6.64 -5.03 12.91
CA ALA A 164 7.88 -4.38 12.49
C ALA A 164 7.63 -2.93 12.05
N GLY A 165 6.57 -2.70 11.28
CA GLY A 165 6.16 -1.35 10.88
C GLY A 165 5.79 -0.46 12.05
N VAL A 166 5.03 -0.96 13.02
CA VAL A 166 4.66 -0.22 14.25
C VAL A 166 5.90 0.14 15.09
N LYS A 167 6.85 -0.78 15.18
CA LYS A 167 8.11 -0.58 15.92
C LYS A 167 9.12 0.27 15.16
N LYS A 168 8.81 0.70 13.92
CA LYS A 168 9.72 1.45 13.04
C LYS A 168 11.05 0.71 12.81
N SER A 169 10.97 -0.60 12.70
CA SER A 169 12.13 -1.51 12.58
C SER A 169 12.74 -1.53 11.17
N ASN A 170 12.34 -0.62 10.32
CA ASN A 170 12.85 -0.46 8.96
C ASN A 170 14.32 -0.02 8.89
N HIS A 171 14.93 0.32 10.03
CA HIS A 171 16.35 0.67 10.17
C HIS A 171 17.17 -0.42 10.85
N LEU A 172 16.53 -1.52 11.26
CA LEU A 172 17.18 -2.66 11.88
C LEU A 172 17.42 -3.77 10.84
N ASN A 173 18.54 -4.45 10.94
CA ASN A 173 18.73 -5.71 10.24
C ASN A 173 17.64 -6.70 10.71
N ALA A 174 17.12 -7.52 9.80
CA ALA A 174 16.12 -8.53 10.15
C ALA A 174 16.59 -9.44 11.31
N GLU A 175 17.89 -9.74 11.39
CA GLU A 175 18.47 -10.52 12.48
C GLU A 175 18.37 -9.85 13.85
N GLU A 176 18.46 -8.51 13.89
CA GLU A 176 18.32 -7.74 15.13
C GLU A 176 16.94 -7.88 15.75
N LEU A 177 15.91 -8.13 14.94
CA LEU A 177 14.55 -8.41 15.41
C LEU A 177 14.45 -9.74 16.18
N PHE A 178 15.41 -10.65 15.97
CA PHE A 178 15.41 -11.99 16.54
C PHE A 178 16.46 -12.18 17.66
N ARG A 179 17.17 -11.12 18.09
CA ARG A 179 18.20 -11.17 19.14
C ARG A 179 17.62 -11.65 20.48
N THR A 180 18.49 -12.21 21.31
CA THR A 180 18.14 -12.77 22.64
C THR A 180 18.68 -11.96 23.81
N ASP A 181 19.38 -10.86 23.54
CA ASP A 181 20.05 -9.99 24.53
C ASP A 181 19.14 -8.93 25.18
N GLY A 182 17.84 -9.01 24.95
CA GLY A 182 16.85 -8.05 25.45
C GLY A 182 16.67 -6.80 24.60
N GLY A 183 17.49 -6.60 23.55
CA GLY A 183 17.40 -5.44 22.63
C GLY A 183 16.33 -5.58 21.55
N SER A 184 15.73 -6.76 21.40
CA SER A 184 14.74 -7.04 20.35
C SER A 184 13.32 -7.17 20.88
N VAL A 185 12.35 -7.21 19.96
CA VAL A 185 10.94 -7.49 20.26
C VAL A 185 10.76 -9.01 20.35
N GLU A 186 10.68 -9.54 21.57
CA GLU A 186 10.69 -10.97 21.87
C GLU A 186 9.72 -11.81 21.01
N ILE A 187 8.56 -11.25 20.64
CA ILE A 187 7.53 -11.95 19.86
C ILE A 187 8.05 -12.48 18.51
N PHE A 188 9.05 -11.84 17.89
CA PHE A 188 9.60 -12.32 16.63
C PHE A 188 10.22 -13.71 16.79
N ARG A 189 11.14 -13.89 17.72
CA ARG A 189 11.80 -15.18 17.97
C ARG A 189 10.86 -16.26 18.55
N LEU A 190 9.82 -15.84 19.26
CA LEU A 190 8.80 -16.74 19.77
C LEU A 190 7.88 -17.26 18.65
N SER A 191 7.64 -16.45 17.62
CA SER A 191 6.77 -16.80 16.50
C SER A 191 7.46 -17.74 15.51
N MET A 192 8.67 -17.41 15.06
CA MET A 192 9.45 -18.26 14.16
C MET A 192 10.96 -17.98 14.29
N SER A 193 11.82 -18.78 13.65
CA SER A 193 13.26 -18.50 13.60
C SER A 193 13.55 -17.39 12.60
N ALA A 194 14.69 -16.68 12.78
CA ALA A 194 15.15 -15.65 11.84
C ALA A 194 15.31 -16.22 10.42
N GLN A 195 15.91 -17.42 10.30
CA GLN A 195 16.11 -18.10 9.01
C GLN A 195 14.76 -18.41 8.33
N ARG A 196 13.75 -18.87 9.09
CA ARG A 196 12.42 -19.15 8.53
C ARG A 196 11.73 -17.86 8.07
N PHE A 197 11.85 -16.81 8.85
CA PHE A 197 11.30 -15.49 8.51
C PHE A 197 11.90 -14.97 7.19
N GLN A 198 13.24 -14.95 7.08
CA GLN A 198 13.94 -14.53 5.87
C GLN A 198 13.60 -15.42 4.67
N PHE A 199 13.57 -16.74 4.88
CA PHE A 199 13.19 -17.70 3.83
C PHE A 199 11.78 -17.43 3.30
N LEU A 200 10.79 -17.24 4.18
CA LEU A 200 9.42 -16.94 3.77
C LEU A 200 9.33 -15.62 3.03
N LEU A 201 10.02 -14.57 3.48
CA LEU A 201 10.05 -13.27 2.76
C LEU A 201 10.58 -13.40 1.34
N ARG A 202 11.64 -14.17 1.12
CA ARG A 202 12.21 -14.47 -0.21
C ARG A 202 11.27 -15.33 -1.05
N SER A 203 10.57 -16.25 -0.40
CA SER A 203 9.73 -17.25 -1.06
C SER A 203 8.30 -16.75 -1.37
N LEU A 204 7.85 -15.62 -0.84
CA LEU A 204 6.52 -15.10 -1.10
C LEU A 204 6.24 -14.94 -2.61
N ARG A 205 5.19 -15.59 -3.08
CA ARG A 205 4.69 -15.50 -4.46
C ARG A 205 3.19 -15.21 -4.44
N PHE A 206 2.74 -14.54 -5.48
CA PHE A 206 1.35 -14.07 -5.60
C PHE A 206 0.68 -14.55 -6.89
N ASP A 207 1.39 -15.36 -7.66
CA ASP A 207 0.93 -15.90 -8.95
C ASP A 207 1.68 -17.18 -9.32
N ASP A 208 1.14 -17.91 -10.29
CA ASP A 208 1.80 -19.08 -10.86
C ASP A 208 3.09 -18.69 -11.60
N GLY A 209 4.23 -19.10 -11.03
CA GLY A 209 5.56 -18.86 -11.60
C GLY A 209 5.78 -19.59 -12.93
N THR A 210 5.13 -20.73 -13.17
CA THR A 210 5.34 -21.56 -14.37
C THR A 210 4.79 -20.89 -15.64
N THR A 211 3.70 -20.17 -15.55
CA THR A 211 3.04 -19.46 -16.66
C THR A 211 3.43 -17.98 -16.74
N ARG A 212 4.21 -17.47 -15.79
CA ARG A 212 4.51 -16.05 -15.65
C ARG A 212 5.20 -15.45 -16.87
N VAL A 213 6.11 -16.16 -17.52
CA VAL A 213 6.85 -15.66 -18.70
C VAL A 213 5.85 -15.28 -19.80
N GLN A 214 4.96 -16.17 -20.14
CA GLN A 214 3.93 -15.97 -21.17
C GLN A 214 2.95 -14.85 -20.79
N ARG A 215 2.49 -14.82 -19.54
CA ARG A 215 1.57 -13.78 -19.04
C ARG A 215 2.22 -12.40 -19.00
N LYS A 216 3.52 -12.30 -18.74
CA LYS A 216 4.27 -11.06 -18.70
C LYS A 216 4.35 -10.37 -20.07
N GLU A 217 4.30 -11.15 -21.16
CA GLU A 217 4.23 -10.60 -22.53
C GLU A 217 2.95 -9.81 -22.79
N LEU A 218 1.87 -10.14 -22.10
CA LEU A 218 0.56 -9.50 -22.25
C LEU A 218 0.27 -8.49 -21.11
N ASP A 219 0.87 -8.71 -19.92
CA ASP A 219 0.60 -7.93 -18.73
C ASP A 219 1.84 -7.78 -17.83
N LYS A 220 2.37 -6.56 -17.76
CA LYS A 220 3.56 -6.24 -16.96
C LYS A 220 3.36 -6.44 -15.44
N ILE A 221 2.13 -6.44 -14.95
CA ILE A 221 1.79 -6.64 -13.53
C ILE A 221 1.17 -8.00 -13.24
N CYS A 222 1.26 -8.95 -14.16
CA CYS A 222 0.65 -10.28 -14.04
C CYS A 222 0.96 -10.98 -12.72
N HIS A 223 2.14 -10.76 -12.17
CA HIS A 223 2.64 -11.39 -10.94
C HIS A 223 1.98 -10.87 -9.63
N ILE A 224 1.15 -9.83 -9.69
CA ILE A 224 0.43 -9.28 -8.54
C ILE A 224 -1.03 -8.97 -8.85
N ARG A 225 -1.42 -8.94 -10.14
CA ARG A 225 -2.74 -8.49 -10.59
C ARG A 225 -3.88 -9.15 -9.85
N GLU A 226 -3.89 -10.46 -9.79
CA GLU A 226 -5.02 -11.21 -9.25
C GLU A 226 -5.33 -10.85 -7.79
N ILE A 227 -4.33 -10.87 -6.92
CA ILE A 227 -4.55 -10.51 -5.52
C ILE A 227 -4.81 -9.02 -5.34
N PHE A 228 -4.20 -8.16 -6.18
CA PHE A 228 -4.43 -6.72 -6.14
C PHE A 228 -5.87 -6.37 -6.52
N GLU A 229 -6.39 -6.93 -7.60
CA GLU A 229 -7.77 -6.69 -8.05
C GLU A 229 -8.81 -7.22 -7.05
N LYS A 230 -8.56 -8.41 -6.46
CA LYS A 230 -9.39 -8.93 -5.36
C LYS A 230 -9.38 -7.99 -4.15
N PHE A 231 -8.21 -7.54 -3.75
CA PHE A 231 -8.06 -6.58 -2.65
C PHE A 231 -8.81 -5.27 -2.92
N VAL A 232 -8.68 -4.72 -4.12
CA VAL A 232 -9.42 -3.51 -4.53
C VAL A 232 -10.92 -3.75 -4.53
N GLN A 233 -11.35 -4.92 -5.00
CA GLN A 233 -12.78 -5.28 -4.97
C GLN A 233 -13.30 -5.37 -3.53
N ASN A 234 -12.52 -5.95 -2.63
CA ASN A 234 -12.84 -6.02 -1.20
C ASN A 234 -12.95 -4.62 -0.57
N CYS A 235 -12.08 -3.68 -0.96
CA CYS A 235 -12.18 -2.28 -0.55
C CYS A 235 -13.50 -1.65 -1.04
N LYS A 236 -13.87 -1.86 -2.29
CA LYS A 236 -15.14 -1.35 -2.85
C LYS A 236 -16.37 -1.96 -2.16
N ASN A 237 -16.30 -3.22 -1.79
CA ASN A 237 -17.41 -3.95 -1.17
C ASN A 237 -17.63 -3.59 0.32
N SER A 238 -16.62 -3.04 0.99
CA SER A 238 -16.64 -2.85 2.44
C SER A 238 -17.16 -1.50 2.90
N TYR A 239 -17.15 -0.48 2.05
CA TYR A 239 -17.44 0.90 2.48
C TYR A 239 -18.26 1.71 1.48
N THR A 240 -19.11 2.59 1.97
CA THR A 240 -19.82 3.62 1.19
C THR A 240 -19.17 4.97 1.43
N LEU A 241 -18.68 5.59 0.37
CA LEU A 241 -17.94 6.86 0.43
C LEU A 241 -18.83 8.04 0.86
N SER A 242 -18.21 9.05 1.45
CA SER A 242 -18.82 10.36 1.71
C SER A 242 -19.09 11.14 0.41
N ALA A 243 -19.64 12.33 0.55
CA ALA A 243 -19.95 13.21 -0.60
C ALA A 243 -18.71 13.74 -1.33
N PHE A 244 -17.53 13.68 -0.69
CA PHE A 244 -16.29 14.22 -1.21
C PHE A 244 -15.24 13.12 -1.31
N VAL A 245 -14.72 12.93 -2.49
CA VAL A 245 -13.66 11.95 -2.76
C VAL A 245 -12.45 12.62 -3.39
N THR A 246 -11.32 11.94 -3.32
CA THR A 246 -10.04 12.47 -3.76
C THR A 246 -9.30 11.44 -4.62
N ILE A 247 -8.71 11.86 -5.73
CA ILE A 247 -7.85 11.04 -6.58
C ILE A 247 -6.45 11.66 -6.61
N ASN A 248 -5.43 10.86 -6.27
CA ASN A 248 -4.02 11.28 -6.31
C ASN A 248 -3.10 10.13 -6.71
N GLU A 249 -1.87 10.42 -7.11
CA GLU A 249 -0.86 9.39 -7.25
C GLU A 249 -0.04 9.24 -5.97
N LYS A 250 0.18 8.01 -5.56
CA LYS A 250 1.19 7.61 -4.60
C LYS A 250 2.36 6.96 -5.33
N LEU A 251 3.58 7.30 -4.98
CA LEU A 251 4.78 6.62 -5.43
C LEU A 251 5.30 5.78 -4.28
N GLU A 252 5.12 4.45 -4.37
CA GLU A 252 5.73 3.53 -3.40
C GLU A 252 7.20 3.36 -3.72
N ALA A 253 8.06 3.72 -2.76
CA ALA A 253 9.49 3.73 -2.95
C ALA A 253 10.04 2.35 -3.36
N PHE A 254 10.77 2.32 -4.47
CA PHE A 254 11.41 1.11 -4.97
C PHE A 254 12.56 1.39 -5.90
N ARG A 255 13.68 0.72 -5.65
CA ARG A 255 14.90 0.82 -6.47
C ARG A 255 15.28 -0.45 -7.20
N GLY A 256 14.61 -1.57 -6.91
CA GLY A 256 14.85 -2.84 -7.61
C GLY A 256 14.52 -2.79 -9.10
N ARG A 257 14.91 -3.84 -9.85
CA ARG A 257 14.61 -3.97 -11.29
C ARG A 257 13.11 -4.15 -11.50
N CYS A 258 12.50 -3.25 -12.28
CA CYS A 258 11.09 -3.29 -12.64
C CYS A 258 10.85 -2.44 -13.88
N SER A 259 10.22 -3.04 -14.91
CA SER A 259 9.98 -2.40 -16.22
C SER A 259 8.99 -1.23 -16.18
N PHE A 260 8.22 -1.09 -15.11
CA PHE A 260 7.24 0.00 -14.93
C PHE A 260 7.55 0.89 -13.72
N ARG A 261 8.79 0.85 -13.23
CA ARG A 261 9.29 1.77 -12.21
C ARG A 261 9.30 3.20 -12.76
N GLN A 262 8.74 4.13 -12.00
CA GLN A 262 8.67 5.54 -12.34
C GLN A 262 9.74 6.35 -11.60
N TYR A 263 10.17 7.45 -12.23
CA TYR A 263 11.01 8.45 -11.60
C TYR A 263 10.24 9.77 -11.52
N ILE A 264 10.00 10.27 -10.32
CA ILE A 264 9.30 11.53 -10.06
C ILE A 264 10.18 12.37 -9.11
N PRO A 265 10.95 13.32 -9.63
CA PRO A 265 12.00 14.03 -8.87
C PRO A 265 11.49 14.79 -7.65
N ASN A 266 10.26 15.27 -7.68
CA ASN A 266 9.67 16.07 -6.60
C ASN A 266 9.07 15.24 -5.46
N LYS A 267 9.12 13.90 -5.52
CA LYS A 267 8.66 13.04 -4.44
C LYS A 267 9.81 12.78 -3.44
N PRO A 268 9.52 12.58 -2.15
CA PRO A 268 10.55 12.28 -1.14
C PRO A 268 11.43 11.08 -1.51
N ASN A 269 10.84 10.06 -2.16
CA ASN A 269 11.52 8.95 -2.82
C ASN A 269 11.24 9.05 -4.31
N PRO A 270 12.19 9.53 -5.11
CA PRO A 270 11.93 9.81 -6.52
C PRO A 270 11.74 8.56 -7.38
N TYR A 271 12.24 7.40 -6.96
CA TYR A 271 12.06 6.12 -7.66
C TYR A 271 11.00 5.27 -6.96
N GLY A 272 10.06 4.79 -7.71
CA GLY A 272 9.01 3.94 -7.17
C GLY A 272 8.05 3.43 -8.22
N ILE A 273 7.05 2.75 -7.77
CA ILE A 273 5.95 2.34 -8.61
C ILE A 273 4.73 3.19 -8.30
N LYS A 274 4.07 3.66 -9.33
CA LYS A 274 2.95 4.60 -9.26
C LYS A 274 1.63 3.86 -9.15
N ILE A 275 0.77 4.19 -8.17
CA ILE A 275 -0.63 3.73 -8.04
C ILE A 275 -1.55 4.95 -8.03
N HIS A 276 -2.51 4.96 -8.84
CA HIS A 276 -3.61 5.89 -8.77
C HIS A 276 -4.65 5.38 -7.79
N ALA A 277 -5.17 6.21 -6.90
CA ALA A 277 -6.18 5.79 -5.95
C ALA A 277 -7.28 6.83 -5.76
N LEU A 278 -8.49 6.34 -5.59
CA LEU A 278 -9.66 7.11 -5.19
C LEU A 278 -9.94 6.88 -3.72
N CYS A 279 -9.90 7.95 -2.93
CA CYS A 279 -10.08 7.91 -1.49
C CYS A 279 -11.22 8.81 -1.03
N ASP A 280 -11.84 8.46 0.07
CA ASP A 280 -12.76 9.33 0.80
C ASP A 280 -11.99 10.51 1.42
N ALA A 281 -12.35 11.73 1.06
CA ALA A 281 -11.65 12.93 1.51
C ALA A 281 -11.86 13.22 3.02
N LYS A 282 -12.91 12.67 3.61
CA LYS A 282 -13.30 12.93 4.99
C LYS A 282 -12.74 11.90 5.96
N MET A 283 -12.78 10.62 5.55
CA MET A 283 -12.42 9.49 6.39
C MET A 283 -11.09 8.85 5.98
N PHE A 284 -10.46 9.30 4.90
CA PHE A 284 -9.21 8.78 4.34
C PHE A 284 -9.29 7.30 3.94
N TYR A 285 -10.50 6.78 3.67
CA TYR A 285 -10.72 5.42 3.23
C TYR A 285 -10.35 5.27 1.75
N THR A 286 -9.43 4.38 1.43
CA THR A 286 -9.05 4.05 0.05
C THR A 286 -10.06 3.09 -0.54
N PHE A 287 -10.81 3.55 -1.52
CA PHE A 287 -11.95 2.82 -2.09
C PHE A 287 -11.60 2.07 -3.37
N ASN A 288 -10.86 2.69 -4.26
CA ASN A 288 -10.47 2.12 -5.55
C ASN A 288 -9.03 2.48 -5.86
N MET A 289 -8.29 1.58 -6.49
CA MET A 289 -6.87 1.78 -6.84
C MET A 289 -6.54 1.13 -8.18
N GLU A 290 -5.54 1.67 -8.86
CA GLU A 290 -4.99 1.18 -10.10
C GLU A 290 -3.47 1.32 -10.10
N ILE A 291 -2.74 0.21 -10.35
CA ILE A 291 -1.29 0.24 -10.57
C ILE A 291 -1.04 0.83 -11.96
N TYR A 292 -0.10 1.74 -12.06
CA TYR A 292 0.38 2.28 -13.34
C TYR A 292 1.47 1.38 -13.94
N PRO A 293 1.17 0.55 -14.93
CA PRO A 293 2.15 -0.38 -15.51
C PRO A 293 3.01 0.25 -16.61
N GLY A 294 2.90 1.57 -16.84
CA GLY A 294 3.39 2.19 -18.06
C GLY A 294 2.59 1.75 -19.29
N LYS A 295 3.17 1.88 -20.46
CA LYS A 295 2.54 1.38 -21.69
C LYS A 295 2.50 -0.16 -21.65
N GLN A 296 1.32 -0.74 -21.65
CA GLN A 296 1.10 -2.18 -21.81
C GLN A 296 1.28 -2.59 -23.28
N PRO A 297 1.51 -3.87 -23.59
CA PRO A 297 1.55 -4.35 -24.95
C PRO A 297 0.25 -4.06 -25.70
N ASP A 298 0.34 -3.47 -26.88
CA ASP A 298 -0.80 -2.97 -27.66
C ASP A 298 -1.77 -4.10 -28.10
N ALA A 299 -1.27 -5.32 -28.29
CA ALA A 299 -2.05 -6.50 -28.66
C ALA A 299 -2.67 -7.24 -27.46
N GLY A 300 -2.42 -6.81 -26.23
CA GLY A 300 -2.87 -7.49 -25.03
C GLY A 300 -4.22 -6.99 -24.52
N PRO A 301 -4.96 -7.82 -23.76
CA PRO A 301 -6.25 -7.46 -23.17
C PRO A 301 -6.13 -6.37 -22.10
N TYR A 302 -4.91 -6.02 -21.69
CA TYR A 302 -4.61 -5.03 -20.66
C TYR A 302 -4.08 -3.71 -21.22
N ALA A 303 -4.11 -3.55 -22.55
CA ALA A 303 -3.83 -2.27 -23.20
C ALA A 303 -4.88 -1.24 -22.78
N GLN A 304 -4.45 -0.12 -22.24
CA GLN A 304 -5.36 0.93 -21.75
C GLN A 304 -4.77 2.32 -21.95
N ASP A 305 -5.65 3.29 -22.11
CA ASP A 305 -5.27 4.70 -22.10
C ASP A 305 -4.85 5.11 -20.68
N ASN A 306 -3.63 5.61 -20.55
CA ASN A 306 -3.04 6.08 -19.30
C ASN A 306 -3.14 7.62 -19.14
N SER A 307 -3.91 8.29 -19.98
CA SER A 307 -4.18 9.72 -19.81
C SER A 307 -4.88 10.01 -18.48
N GLY A 308 -4.66 11.20 -17.92
CA GLY A 308 -5.28 11.60 -16.66
C GLY A 308 -6.80 11.50 -16.69
N LEU A 309 -7.43 11.79 -17.85
CA LEU A 309 -8.86 11.66 -18.04
C LEU A 309 -9.31 10.19 -17.91
N ALA A 310 -8.66 9.28 -18.65
CA ALA A 310 -9.05 7.87 -18.68
C ALA A 310 -8.84 7.19 -17.31
N VAL A 311 -7.75 7.51 -16.62
CA VAL A 311 -7.47 7.03 -15.25
C VAL A 311 -8.57 7.46 -14.29
N VAL A 312 -8.96 8.73 -14.30
CA VAL A 312 -10.02 9.24 -13.41
C VAL A 312 -11.36 8.59 -13.73
N GLN A 313 -11.68 8.39 -14.99
CA GLN A 313 -12.93 7.72 -15.39
C GLN A 313 -12.98 6.28 -14.87
N ARG A 314 -11.91 5.49 -15.01
CA ARG A 314 -11.83 4.11 -14.49
C ARG A 314 -11.95 4.06 -12.97
N LEU A 315 -11.26 4.96 -12.27
CA LEU A 315 -11.33 5.01 -10.81
C LEU A 315 -12.71 5.43 -10.30
N CYS A 316 -13.39 6.33 -11.01
CA CYS A 316 -14.71 6.84 -10.65
C CYS A 316 -15.87 5.98 -11.13
N GLU A 317 -15.65 5.00 -12.00
CA GLU A 317 -16.72 4.17 -12.55
C GLU A 317 -17.68 3.63 -11.49
N PRO A 318 -17.21 3.09 -10.33
CA PRO A 318 -18.12 2.57 -9.30
C PRO A 318 -18.97 3.63 -8.58
N ILE A 319 -18.68 4.90 -8.79
CA ILE A 319 -19.41 6.03 -8.15
C ILE A 319 -20.13 6.92 -9.16
N PHE A 320 -20.19 6.56 -10.41
CA PHE A 320 -20.97 7.29 -11.42
C PHE A 320 -22.42 7.45 -10.99
N ASN A 321 -23.02 8.55 -11.34
CA ASN A 321 -24.41 8.93 -11.04
C ASN A 321 -24.75 9.00 -9.52
N THR A 322 -23.75 9.25 -8.68
CA THR A 322 -23.95 9.33 -7.22
C THR A 322 -23.94 10.76 -6.67
N GLY A 323 -23.74 11.75 -7.51
CA GLY A 323 -23.70 13.16 -7.12
C GLY A 323 -22.46 13.58 -6.32
N ARG A 324 -21.47 12.70 -6.19
CA ARG A 324 -20.26 12.97 -5.42
C ARG A 324 -19.35 14.00 -6.08
N ASN A 325 -18.58 14.67 -5.25
CA ASN A 325 -17.57 15.61 -5.69
C ASN A 325 -16.20 14.94 -5.70
N VAL A 326 -15.47 15.09 -6.82
CA VAL A 326 -14.15 14.50 -7.06
C VAL A 326 -13.09 15.60 -7.15
N THR A 327 -12.03 15.67 -6.31
CA THR A 327 -10.89 16.61 -6.40
C THR A 327 -9.69 15.97 -7.08
N THR A 328 -9.04 16.61 -8.01
CA THR A 328 -7.83 16.16 -8.71
C THR A 328 -6.75 17.23 -8.72
N ASP A 329 -5.50 16.83 -8.81
CA ASP A 329 -4.40 17.75 -9.01
C ASP A 329 -4.28 18.16 -10.48
N ASN A 330 -3.26 18.96 -10.78
CA ASN A 330 -3.05 19.53 -12.11
C ASN A 330 -2.64 18.50 -13.19
N TRP A 331 -2.25 17.29 -12.80
CA TRP A 331 -1.91 16.23 -13.75
C TRP A 331 -3.18 15.60 -14.36
N TYR A 332 -4.20 15.40 -13.55
CA TYR A 332 -5.48 14.83 -14.01
C TYR A 332 -6.42 15.89 -14.56
N THR A 333 -6.42 17.06 -13.95
CA THR A 333 -7.44 18.08 -14.20
C THR A 333 -7.37 18.66 -15.61
N SER A 334 -8.48 18.58 -16.31
CA SER A 334 -8.67 19.17 -17.64
C SER A 334 -10.14 19.54 -17.84
N ILE A 335 -10.41 20.41 -18.79
CA ILE A 335 -11.79 20.79 -19.16
C ILE A 335 -12.56 19.56 -19.66
N PRO A 336 -12.02 18.75 -20.60
CA PRO A 336 -12.69 17.52 -21.04
C PRO A 336 -12.99 16.56 -19.89
N LEU A 337 -12.11 16.44 -18.88
CA LEU A 337 -12.39 15.63 -17.70
C LEU A 337 -13.58 16.17 -16.92
N ALA A 338 -13.64 17.48 -16.73
CA ALA A 338 -14.73 18.13 -16.00
C ALA A 338 -16.07 17.89 -16.69
N GLU A 339 -16.11 18.00 -18.01
CA GLU A 339 -17.29 17.74 -18.83
C GLU A 339 -17.71 16.27 -18.71
N ALA A 340 -16.78 15.34 -18.91
CA ALA A 340 -17.05 13.90 -18.83
C ALA A 340 -17.56 13.45 -17.46
N LEU A 341 -17.03 14.01 -16.37
CA LEU A 341 -17.52 13.70 -15.01
C LEU A 341 -18.91 14.27 -14.74
N LEU A 342 -19.22 15.47 -15.27
CA LEU A 342 -20.55 16.05 -15.17
C LEU A 342 -21.59 15.18 -15.90
N GLU A 343 -21.27 14.65 -17.07
CA GLU A 343 -22.12 13.71 -17.82
C GLU A 343 -22.38 12.43 -17.00
N LYS A 344 -21.41 12.01 -16.19
CA LYS A 344 -21.52 10.86 -15.29
C LYS A 344 -22.09 11.20 -13.91
N GLY A 345 -22.72 12.36 -13.76
CA GLY A 345 -23.37 12.75 -12.51
C GLY A 345 -22.40 12.98 -11.35
N LEU A 346 -21.17 13.39 -11.64
CA LEU A 346 -20.15 13.75 -10.66
C LEU A 346 -19.74 15.20 -10.83
N THR A 347 -19.47 15.88 -9.74
CA THR A 347 -18.90 17.22 -9.74
C THR A 347 -17.41 17.18 -9.50
N THR A 348 -16.69 18.20 -9.94
CA THR A 348 -15.20 18.20 -9.96
C THR A 348 -14.62 19.52 -9.43
N VAL A 349 -13.60 19.48 -8.57
CA VAL A 349 -12.74 20.62 -8.17
C VAL A 349 -11.27 20.24 -8.31
N GLY A 350 -10.42 21.05 -8.92
CA GLY A 350 -8.99 20.76 -9.02
C GLY A 350 -8.15 21.93 -9.50
N THR A 351 -6.84 21.83 -9.29
CA THR A 351 -5.90 22.76 -9.92
C THR A 351 -5.69 22.36 -11.38
N ILE A 352 -5.58 23.33 -12.28
CA ILE A 352 -5.40 23.08 -13.69
C ILE A 352 -4.12 23.75 -14.20
N ARG A 353 -3.42 23.09 -15.13
CA ARG A 353 -2.17 23.61 -15.72
C ARG A 353 -2.44 24.83 -16.58
N LYS A 354 -1.56 25.84 -16.49
CA LYS A 354 -1.62 27.11 -17.23
C LYS A 354 -1.54 26.94 -18.75
N ASN A 355 -0.92 25.87 -19.23
CA ASN A 355 -0.66 25.63 -20.65
C ASN A 355 -1.85 25.02 -21.43
N LYS A 356 -2.93 24.63 -20.75
CA LYS A 356 -4.11 24.08 -21.42
C LYS A 356 -4.71 25.08 -22.42
N ARG A 357 -5.16 24.56 -23.57
CA ARG A 357 -5.61 25.38 -24.71
C ARG A 357 -6.89 26.15 -24.41
N GLU A 358 -7.74 25.62 -23.59
CA GLU A 358 -9.01 26.19 -23.19
C GLU A 358 -8.88 27.32 -22.17
N ILE A 359 -7.69 27.51 -21.58
CA ILE A 359 -7.42 28.57 -20.60
C ILE A 359 -7.15 29.90 -21.29
N PRO A 360 -7.88 30.97 -20.97
CA PRO A 360 -7.63 32.29 -21.49
C PRO A 360 -6.23 32.83 -21.08
N PRO A 361 -5.49 33.49 -21.97
CA PRO A 361 -4.21 34.13 -21.64
C PRO A 361 -4.30 35.09 -20.45
N ASP A 362 -5.40 35.83 -20.35
CA ASP A 362 -5.68 36.77 -19.25
C ASP A 362 -5.52 36.14 -17.86
N PHE A 363 -5.87 34.88 -17.69
CA PHE A 363 -5.80 34.15 -16.41
C PHE A 363 -4.36 33.89 -15.98
N ASN A 364 -3.39 33.97 -16.88
CA ASN A 364 -1.97 33.76 -16.60
C ASN A 364 -1.24 35.07 -16.30
N ILE A 365 -1.81 36.23 -16.68
CA ILE A 365 -1.19 37.54 -16.49
C ILE A 365 -1.18 37.91 -15.01
N LEU A 366 -0.01 38.22 -14.48
CA LEU A 366 0.22 38.68 -13.10
C LEU A 366 0.41 40.19 -12.99
N ARG A 367 0.81 40.84 -14.09
CA ARG A 367 1.06 42.30 -14.13
C ARG A 367 -0.20 43.06 -13.73
N GLY A 368 -0.08 43.96 -12.76
CA GLY A 368 -1.20 44.75 -12.24
C GLY A 368 -2.16 44.02 -11.29
N ARG A 369 -1.89 42.75 -10.96
CA ARG A 369 -2.69 41.98 -9.98
C ARG A 369 -2.10 42.06 -8.59
N THR A 370 -2.93 42.34 -7.62
CA THR A 370 -2.55 42.33 -6.19
C THR A 370 -2.52 40.93 -5.62
N VAL A 371 -1.66 40.71 -4.63
CA VAL A 371 -1.64 39.44 -3.85
C VAL A 371 -3.03 39.21 -3.22
N LYS A 372 -3.50 37.96 -3.20
CA LYS A 372 -4.84 37.54 -2.79
C LYS A 372 -5.97 37.98 -3.73
N SER A 373 -5.68 38.56 -4.89
CA SER A 373 -6.71 38.81 -5.90
C SER A 373 -7.13 37.54 -6.62
N SER A 374 -8.40 37.47 -7.03
CA SER A 374 -8.95 36.38 -7.82
C SER A 374 -9.62 36.91 -9.08
N MET A 375 -9.52 36.17 -10.16
CA MET A 375 -10.22 36.40 -11.43
C MET A 375 -11.07 35.17 -11.72
N PHE A 376 -12.25 35.36 -12.22
CA PHE A 376 -13.22 34.29 -12.47
C PHE A 376 -13.63 34.29 -13.94
N GLY A 377 -13.82 33.09 -14.47
CA GLY A 377 -14.43 32.86 -15.78
C GLY A 377 -15.51 31.80 -15.63
N PHE A 378 -16.63 31.99 -16.27
CA PHE A 378 -17.81 31.11 -16.16
C PHE A 378 -18.13 30.49 -17.51
N ARG A 379 -18.35 29.17 -17.52
CA ARG A 379 -18.77 28.44 -18.71
C ARG A 379 -19.72 27.33 -18.27
N ASP A 380 -20.93 27.31 -18.80
CA ASP A 380 -21.95 26.31 -18.47
C ASP A 380 -22.08 26.06 -16.95
N ASN A 381 -21.58 24.95 -16.51
CA ASN A 381 -21.58 24.54 -15.09
C ASN A 381 -20.17 24.54 -14.50
N MET A 382 -19.21 25.18 -15.14
CA MET A 382 -17.81 25.25 -14.71
C MET A 382 -17.39 26.66 -14.37
N VAL A 383 -16.55 26.78 -13.37
CA VAL A 383 -15.90 28.02 -12.96
C VAL A 383 -14.40 27.83 -13.03
N LEU A 384 -13.74 28.66 -13.79
CA LEU A 384 -12.29 28.80 -13.83
C LEU A 384 -11.90 29.95 -12.92
N VAL A 385 -10.95 29.73 -12.02
CA VAL A 385 -10.46 30.74 -11.08
C VAL A 385 -8.96 30.90 -11.24
N SER A 386 -8.46 32.13 -11.34
CA SER A 386 -7.05 32.47 -11.21
C SER A 386 -6.84 33.24 -9.92
N ASN A 387 -6.18 32.65 -8.95
CA ASN A 387 -5.85 33.30 -7.68
C ASN A 387 -4.37 33.58 -7.57
N VAL A 388 -3.98 34.73 -7.01
CA VAL A 388 -2.59 35.15 -6.77
C VAL A 388 -2.28 35.02 -5.28
N PRO A 389 -1.84 33.84 -4.77
CA PRO A 389 -1.55 33.66 -3.35
C PRO A 389 -0.29 34.38 -2.88
N LYS A 390 0.67 34.60 -3.76
CA LYS A 390 1.95 35.29 -3.53
C LYS A 390 2.28 36.19 -4.70
N ALA A 391 3.16 37.15 -4.47
CA ALA A 391 3.76 37.91 -5.58
C ALA A 391 4.40 36.94 -6.58
N SER A 392 4.24 37.20 -7.86
CA SER A 392 4.78 36.42 -9.00
C SER A 392 4.28 34.95 -9.10
N LYS A 393 3.25 34.54 -8.34
CA LYS A 393 2.65 33.20 -8.45
C LYS A 393 1.13 33.26 -8.52
N ASN A 394 0.55 32.68 -9.56
CA ASN A 394 -0.88 32.42 -9.60
C ASN A 394 -1.17 30.91 -9.65
N VAL A 395 -2.32 30.54 -9.15
CA VAL A 395 -2.86 29.18 -9.17
C VAL A 395 -4.18 29.22 -9.93
N LEU A 396 -4.30 28.34 -10.90
CA LEU A 396 -5.54 28.15 -11.63
C LEU A 396 -6.33 26.99 -11.03
N LEU A 397 -7.61 27.20 -10.82
CA LEU A 397 -8.53 26.23 -10.27
C LEU A 397 -9.73 26.06 -11.19
N ILE A 398 -10.14 24.81 -11.36
CA ILE A 398 -11.42 24.49 -11.94
C ILE A 398 -12.21 23.68 -10.93
N SER A 399 -13.49 23.88 -10.94
CA SER A 399 -14.30 23.15 -9.99
C SER A 399 -14.64 21.77 -10.49
N THR A 400 -13.95 20.77 -9.81
CA THR A 400 -14.09 19.27 -9.83
C THR A 400 -13.20 18.32 -9.27
N MET A 401 -11.74 16.31 -8.52
CA MET A 401 -10.58 15.76 -7.69
C MET A 401 -9.73 14.47 -7.88
N HIS A 402 -8.08 12.89 -7.24
CA HIS A 402 -6.71 12.21 -7.21
C HIS A 402 -6.32 10.67 -7.19
N ASN A 403 -4.44 9.08 -6.97
CA ASN A 403 -3.43 8.07 -7.10
C ASN A 403 -2.44 6.94 -6.91
N ASP A 404 -1.44 5.20 -6.97
CA ASP A 404 -0.01 4.68 -7.03
C ASP A 404 0.44 3.11 -6.96
N ALA A 405 1.53 2.09 -7.16
CA ALA A 405 2.50 1.17 -7.27
C ALA A 405 3.10 -0.23 -7.14
N LYS A 406 3.69 -1.38 -7.07
CA LYS A 406 4.75 -2.40 -7.13
C LYS A 406 4.45 -3.80 -6.50
N PRO A 407 5.12 -5.02 -6.88
CA PRO A 407 4.72 -6.27 -6.24
C PRO A 407 4.97 -6.30 -4.72
N MET A 408 6.22 -6.27 -4.23
CA MET A 408 6.42 -6.25 -2.77
C MET A 408 6.01 -4.93 -2.14
N VAL A 409 6.28 -3.82 -2.77
CA VAL A 409 5.86 -2.51 -2.26
C VAL A 409 4.36 -2.30 -2.41
N VAL A 410 3.72 -2.85 -3.45
CA VAL A 410 2.25 -2.90 -3.54
C VAL A 410 1.69 -3.77 -2.43
N PHE A 411 2.30 -4.90 -2.13
CA PHE A 411 1.89 -5.74 -1.02
C PHE A 411 1.96 -4.98 0.32
N TYR A 412 3.05 -4.26 0.61
CA TYR A 412 3.16 -3.42 1.81
C TYR A 412 2.18 -2.25 1.79
N ALA A 413 1.94 -1.64 0.64
CA ALA A 413 0.92 -0.60 0.50
C ALA A 413 -0.49 -1.16 0.77
N MET A 414 -0.80 -2.36 0.28
CA MET A 414 -2.06 -3.05 0.57
C MET A 414 -2.21 -3.33 2.07
N LEU A 415 -1.15 -3.79 2.77
CA LEU A 415 -1.16 -3.99 4.22
C LEU A 415 -1.45 -2.67 4.94
N ASN A 416 -0.80 -1.59 4.56
CA ASN A 416 -1.00 -0.27 5.17
C ASN A 416 -2.43 0.24 4.94
N VAL A 417 -2.92 0.15 3.71
CA VAL A 417 -4.28 0.57 3.35
C VAL A 417 -5.32 -0.29 4.07
N SER A 418 -5.17 -1.61 4.09
CA SER A 418 -6.10 -2.51 4.80
C SER A 418 -6.16 -2.19 6.29
N THR A 419 -5.01 -1.89 6.89
CA THR A 419 -4.90 -1.54 8.30
C THR A 419 -5.59 -0.21 8.61
N ILE A 420 -5.41 0.80 7.75
CA ILE A 420 -6.08 2.10 7.88
C ILE A 420 -7.59 1.94 7.69
N ASN A 421 -8.01 1.24 6.65
CA ASN A 421 -9.42 1.02 6.35
C ASN A 421 -10.10 0.21 7.46
N SER A 422 -9.41 -0.81 8.00
CA SER A 422 -9.92 -1.61 9.13
C SER A 422 -10.11 -0.75 10.38
N GLN A 423 -9.20 0.16 10.67
CA GLN A 423 -9.35 1.09 11.78
C GLN A 423 -10.52 2.05 11.59
N VAL A 424 -10.70 2.60 10.38
CA VAL A 424 -11.83 3.49 10.07
C VAL A 424 -13.16 2.77 10.34
N ILE A 425 -13.30 1.54 9.85
CA ILE A 425 -14.52 0.74 10.04
C ILE A 425 -14.69 0.35 11.51
N HIS A 426 -13.62 -0.08 12.18
CA HIS A 426 -13.66 -0.39 13.61
C HIS A 426 -14.15 0.81 14.43
N THR A 427 -13.66 2.01 14.14
CA THR A 427 -14.06 3.24 14.82
C THR A 427 -15.53 3.59 14.53
N ALA A 428 -15.98 3.38 13.30
CA ALA A 428 -17.38 3.63 12.93
C ALA A 428 -18.35 2.64 13.61
N ASN A 429 -17.96 1.37 13.73
CA ASN A 429 -18.76 0.32 14.36
C ASN A 429 -18.71 0.38 15.91
N ASN A 430 -17.67 0.99 16.47
CA ASN A 430 -17.44 1.11 17.91
C ASN A 430 -17.33 2.58 18.32
N GLN A 431 -18.43 3.32 18.27
CA GLN A 431 -18.49 4.78 18.49
C GLN A 431 -17.89 5.24 19.82
N ASN A 432 -17.85 4.38 20.84
CA ASN A 432 -17.24 4.65 22.15
C ASN A 432 -15.76 4.28 22.23
N SER A 433 -15.17 3.72 21.16
CA SER A 433 -13.77 3.31 21.15
C SER A 433 -12.85 4.52 21.06
N LYS A 434 -12.01 4.71 22.07
CA LYS A 434 -10.91 5.72 22.10
C LYS A 434 -9.58 5.14 21.62
N LEU A 435 -9.60 4.00 20.91
CA LEU A 435 -8.42 3.26 20.48
C LEU A 435 -7.60 4.08 19.46
N LYS A 436 -6.37 4.46 19.84
CA LYS A 436 -5.45 5.18 18.94
C LYS A 436 -4.97 4.25 17.83
N ARG A 437 -4.65 4.78 16.63
CA ARG A 437 -4.19 4.01 15.46
C ARG A 437 -3.09 3.00 15.80
N ARG A 438 -2.09 3.40 16.57
CA ARG A 438 -0.99 2.54 16.98
C ARG A 438 -1.49 1.34 17.78
N GLN A 439 -2.34 1.56 18.77
CA GLN A 439 -2.92 0.51 19.61
C GLN A 439 -3.78 -0.45 18.79
N PHE A 440 -4.58 0.06 17.84
CA PHE A 440 -5.35 -0.77 16.92
C PHE A 440 -4.46 -1.68 16.07
N ILE A 441 -3.36 -1.15 15.53
CA ILE A 441 -2.43 -1.92 14.71
C ILE A 441 -1.71 -2.98 15.55
N GLU A 442 -1.30 -2.66 16.78
CA GLU A 442 -0.69 -3.60 17.72
C GLU A 442 -1.65 -4.74 18.06
N ASP A 443 -2.92 -4.45 18.34
CA ASP A 443 -3.95 -5.46 18.63
C ASP A 443 -4.22 -6.35 17.41
N LEU A 444 -4.38 -5.76 16.22
CA LEU A 444 -4.54 -6.50 14.97
C LEU A 444 -3.35 -7.43 14.70
N ALA A 445 -2.12 -6.93 14.86
CA ALA A 445 -0.91 -7.72 14.65
C ALA A 445 -0.85 -8.91 15.62
N MET A 446 -1.16 -8.72 16.90
CA MET A 446 -1.20 -9.79 17.90
C MET A 446 -2.25 -10.84 17.56
N LYS A 447 -3.45 -10.45 17.10
CA LYS A 447 -4.50 -11.39 16.67
C LYS A 447 -4.13 -12.19 15.42
N LEU A 448 -3.36 -11.60 14.50
CA LEU A 448 -2.83 -12.31 13.34
C LEU A 448 -1.74 -13.35 13.73
N ILE A 449 -0.95 -13.04 14.75
CA ILE A 449 0.15 -13.90 15.23
C ILE A 449 -0.37 -15.05 16.13
N GLU A 450 -1.38 -14.80 16.94
CA GLU A 450 -1.87 -15.71 18.01
C GLU A 450 -2.16 -17.16 17.54
N PRO A 451 -2.84 -17.41 16.40
CA PRO A 451 -3.10 -18.79 15.95
C PRO A 451 -1.82 -19.59 15.72
N HIS A 452 -0.78 -18.96 15.16
CA HIS A 452 0.52 -19.60 14.96
C HIS A 452 1.26 -19.81 16.28
N LEU A 453 1.20 -18.88 17.24
CA LEU A 453 1.80 -19.06 18.57
C LEU A 453 1.18 -20.25 19.31
N ARG A 454 -0.14 -20.48 19.20
CA ARG A 454 -0.83 -21.63 19.80
C ARG A 454 -0.33 -22.95 19.22
N GLU A 455 -0.14 -23.05 17.91
CA GLU A 455 0.45 -24.23 17.27
C GLU A 455 1.92 -24.42 17.67
N ARG A 456 2.68 -23.33 17.71
CA ARG A 456 4.10 -23.37 18.08
C ARG A 456 4.29 -23.85 19.52
N GLN A 457 3.42 -23.46 20.44
CA GLN A 457 3.44 -23.93 21.83
C GLN A 457 3.32 -25.45 21.95
N MET A 458 2.56 -26.10 21.04
CA MET A 458 2.37 -27.54 21.01
C MET A 458 3.59 -28.32 20.50
N GLN A 459 4.60 -27.65 19.94
CA GLN A 459 5.79 -28.31 19.37
C GLN A 459 6.71 -28.85 20.47
N LEU A 460 6.90 -30.16 20.48
CA LEU A 460 7.67 -30.87 21.53
C LEU A 460 9.16 -30.52 21.57
N HIS A 461 9.74 -30.12 20.45
CA HIS A 461 11.18 -29.79 20.33
C HIS A 461 11.53 -28.37 20.80
N LEU A 462 10.54 -27.53 21.12
CA LEU A 462 10.83 -26.19 21.63
C LEU A 462 11.40 -26.22 23.05
N PRO A 463 12.40 -25.34 23.36
CA PRO A 463 12.90 -25.19 24.73
C PRO A 463 11.80 -24.90 25.73
N ARG A 464 11.92 -25.48 26.94
CA ARG A 464 10.90 -25.31 27.99
C ARG A 464 10.65 -23.85 28.34
N SER A 465 11.71 -23.03 28.40
CA SER A 465 11.61 -21.58 28.66
C SER A 465 10.77 -20.87 27.59
N MET A 466 10.94 -21.25 26.33
CA MET A 466 10.17 -20.65 25.24
C MET A 466 8.69 -21.07 25.31
N ARG A 467 8.40 -22.33 25.59
CA ARG A 467 7.01 -22.80 25.77
C ARG A 467 6.32 -22.11 26.94
N GLN A 468 7.03 -21.96 28.05
CA GLN A 468 6.51 -21.23 29.23
C GLN A 468 6.20 -19.79 28.87
N ARG A 469 7.11 -19.12 28.16
CA ARG A 469 6.89 -17.72 27.72
C ARG A 469 5.71 -17.60 26.73
N LEU A 470 5.52 -18.58 25.86
CA LEU A 470 4.33 -18.65 24.99
C LEU A 470 3.04 -18.81 25.79
N SER A 471 3.01 -19.67 26.83
CA SER A 471 1.84 -19.81 27.73
C SER A 471 1.50 -18.49 28.41
N GLU A 472 2.49 -17.78 28.92
CA GLU A 472 2.31 -16.46 29.55
C GLU A 472 1.71 -15.43 28.57
N ILE A 473 2.24 -15.35 27.34
CA ILE A 473 1.76 -14.41 26.31
C ILE A 473 0.34 -14.76 25.87
N LEU A 474 0.06 -16.05 25.69
CA LEU A 474 -1.24 -16.55 25.25
C LEU A 474 -2.27 -16.59 26.38
N LYS A 475 -1.88 -16.28 27.61
CA LYS A 475 -2.72 -16.37 28.82
C LYS A 475 -3.40 -17.75 28.94
N ILE A 476 -2.65 -18.80 28.65
CA ILE A 476 -3.10 -20.19 28.80
C ILE A 476 -2.61 -20.65 30.16
N ASP A 477 -3.52 -20.97 31.04
CA ASP A 477 -3.19 -21.62 32.30
C ASP A 477 -2.44 -22.92 32.01
N ASP A 478 -1.31 -23.15 32.72
CA ASP A 478 -0.47 -24.33 32.51
C ASP A 478 -1.35 -25.59 32.55
N VAL A 479 -1.48 -26.27 31.42
CA VAL A 479 -2.01 -27.63 31.40
C VAL A 479 -1.08 -28.46 32.28
N PRO A 480 -1.58 -29.13 33.34
CA PRO A 480 -0.75 -29.94 34.22
C PRO A 480 0.06 -30.89 33.34
N GLY A 481 1.35 -30.78 33.41
CA GLY A 481 2.26 -31.50 32.53
C GLY A 481 1.90 -32.96 32.45
N ALA A 482 1.84 -33.46 31.22
CA ALA A 482 1.78 -34.89 30.96
C ALA A 482 2.84 -35.58 31.83
N ALA A 483 2.39 -36.41 32.74
CA ALA A 483 3.24 -37.10 33.66
C ALA A 483 4.29 -37.94 32.93
N GLY A 484 5.55 -37.69 33.25
CA GLY A 484 6.57 -38.69 33.17
C GLY A 484 7.14 -39.05 31.80
N SER A 485 7.88 -38.16 31.14
CA SER A 485 9.08 -38.67 30.50
C SER A 485 10.13 -38.89 31.60
N SER A 486 10.46 -40.14 31.87
CA SER A 486 11.50 -40.48 32.85
C SER A 486 12.81 -39.82 32.46
N ARG A 487 13.13 -38.69 33.07
CA ARG A 487 14.42 -38.04 32.85
C ARG A 487 15.49 -38.89 33.47
N ASN A 488 16.38 -39.44 32.65
CA ASN A 488 17.60 -40.04 33.17
C ASN A 488 18.48 -38.90 33.71
N GLY A 489 18.63 -38.83 35.02
CA GLY A 489 19.56 -37.93 35.69
C GLY A 489 20.91 -38.64 35.94
N ARG A 490 21.93 -37.87 36.31
CA ARG A 490 23.20 -38.43 36.74
C ARG A 490 23.05 -38.98 38.16
N CYS A 491 23.64 -40.15 38.43
CA CYS A 491 23.64 -40.73 39.74
C CYS A 491 24.41 -39.82 40.74
N PHE A 492 23.74 -39.49 41.84
CA PHE A 492 24.32 -38.64 42.89
C PHE A 492 25.51 -39.28 43.55
N GLU A 493 25.45 -40.60 43.81
CA GLU A 493 26.51 -41.34 44.47
C GLU A 493 27.73 -41.62 43.60
N CYS A 494 27.56 -41.89 42.30
CA CYS A 494 28.65 -42.17 41.40
C CYS A 494 29.50 -40.92 41.04
N GLY A 495 28.98 -39.73 41.31
CA GLY A 495 29.62 -38.48 40.96
C GLY A 495 29.79 -38.26 39.46
N TRP A 496 30.30 -37.07 39.10
CA TRP A 496 30.42 -36.65 37.69
C TRP A 496 31.49 -37.40 36.89
N LYS A 497 32.50 -38.00 37.53
CA LYS A 497 33.57 -38.75 36.88
C LYS A 497 33.12 -40.05 36.22
N LYS A 498 32.12 -40.73 36.76
CA LYS A 498 31.60 -41.99 36.17
C LYS A 498 30.46 -41.83 35.19
N ASN A 499 29.92 -40.63 35.08
CA ASN A 499 28.88 -40.19 34.12
C ASN A 499 27.72 -41.22 33.89
N ARG A 500 27.34 -42.01 34.90
CA ARG A 500 26.24 -42.97 34.79
C ARG A 500 24.93 -42.23 34.88
N LYS A 501 24.05 -42.45 33.90
CA LYS A 501 22.68 -41.93 33.87
C LYS A 501 21.72 -42.97 34.43
N THR A 502 20.81 -42.54 35.29
CA THR A 502 19.76 -43.41 35.89
C THR A 502 18.42 -42.74 35.85
N LYS A 503 17.36 -43.53 35.78
CA LYS A 503 15.95 -43.10 35.90
C LYS A 503 15.42 -43.18 37.34
N TYR A 504 16.18 -43.81 38.24
CA TYR A 504 15.75 -44.01 39.63
C TYR A 504 16.15 -42.79 40.47
N THR A 505 15.21 -42.34 41.29
CA THR A 505 15.41 -41.26 42.25
C THR A 505 15.10 -41.67 43.67
N CYS A 506 15.85 -41.18 44.64
CA CYS A 506 15.58 -41.39 46.05
C CYS A 506 14.22 -40.77 46.42
N HIS A 507 13.38 -41.54 47.09
CA HIS A 507 12.04 -41.10 47.49
C HIS A 507 12.11 -39.89 48.47
N LYS A 508 13.13 -39.85 49.34
CA LYS A 508 13.27 -38.83 50.39
C LYS A 508 13.94 -37.55 49.91
N CYS A 509 15.08 -37.63 49.22
CA CYS A 509 15.83 -36.44 48.77
C CYS A 509 15.65 -36.10 47.30
N LYS A 510 14.92 -36.92 46.51
CA LYS A 510 14.65 -36.77 45.08
C LYS A 510 15.90 -36.76 44.16
N ASN A 511 17.08 -37.12 44.71
CA ASN A 511 18.29 -37.27 43.90
C ASN A 511 18.29 -38.57 43.11
N TYR A 512 18.99 -38.59 41.95
CA TYR A 512 19.11 -39.79 41.13
C TYR A 512 20.08 -40.82 41.77
N LEU A 513 19.71 -42.08 41.75
CA LEU A 513 20.48 -43.21 42.28
C LEU A 513 20.74 -44.24 41.19
N SER A 514 21.94 -44.86 41.16
CA SER A 514 22.31 -45.90 40.20
C SER A 514 21.95 -47.28 40.70
#